data_bd600ef707dcda1c8b5d4e6fe4b306ee
#
_entry.id   bd600ef707dcda1c8b5d4e6fe4b306ee
#
_cell.length_a   1.000
_cell.length_b   1.000
_cell.length_c   1.000
_cell.angle_alpha   90.00
_cell.angle_beta   90.00
_cell.angle_gamma   90.00
#
_symmetry.space_group_name_H-M   'P 1'
#
loop_
_entity.id
_entity.type
_entity.pdbx_description
1 polymer ?
#
loop_
_entity_poly.entity_id
_entity_poly.type
_entity_poly.pdbx_seq_one_letter_code
_entity_poly.pdbx_strand_id
1 'polypeptide(L)'
;MSARHSIADLSADLADHAESFCRQYFPEGRKLGNYWQVGDTSGAKGQSLAIRLQAQVGRKAGSWQDFATGEYGDLIDLLHERLGSVTLKETLREARSFLGEAPCPAVPRDTQRAERPDAASSKRIARARKLFAAGKPVFGTLAATYLQGRGITRLGPALRY
;
A
#
# COMPACT_ATOMS: atom_id res chain seq x y z
N MET A 1 25.01 -3.02 -17.95
CA MET A 1 24.73 -1.86 -17.04
C MET A 1 23.29 -2.00 -16.57
N SER A 2 23.06 -2.66 -15.42
CA SER A 2 21.71 -2.84 -14.86
C SER A 2 21.24 -1.50 -14.28
N ALA A 3 20.34 -0.84 -14.99
CA ALA A 3 19.61 0.30 -14.46
C ALA A 3 18.91 -0.15 -13.17
N ARG A 4 19.12 0.59 -12.08
CA ARG A 4 18.38 0.37 -10.84
C ARG A 4 16.95 0.79 -11.09
N HIS A 5 16.08 -0.17 -11.38
CA HIS A 5 14.65 0.11 -11.48
C HIS A 5 14.16 0.77 -10.18
N SER A 6 13.49 1.88 -10.32
CA SER A 6 12.78 2.50 -9.19
C SER A 6 11.63 1.59 -8.75
N ILE A 7 11.06 1.82 -7.57
CA ILE A 7 9.88 1.07 -7.14
C ILE A 7 8.73 1.26 -8.13
N ALA A 8 8.62 2.45 -8.72
CA ALA A 8 7.59 2.75 -9.72
C ALA A 8 7.79 1.96 -11.02
N ASP A 9 9.04 1.83 -11.49
CA ASP A 9 9.36 1.01 -12.68
C ASP A 9 9.05 -0.45 -12.40
N LEU A 10 9.45 -0.96 -11.24
CA LEU A 10 9.16 -2.34 -10.82
C LEU A 10 7.65 -2.62 -10.72
N SER A 11 6.86 -1.67 -10.22
CA SER A 11 5.40 -1.77 -10.17
C SER A 11 4.80 -1.81 -11.58
N ALA A 12 5.34 -1.03 -12.52
CA ALA A 12 4.90 -1.03 -13.91
C ALA A 12 5.24 -2.36 -14.61
N ASP A 13 6.46 -2.87 -14.41
CA ASP A 13 6.90 -4.15 -15.00
C ASP A 13 6.09 -5.33 -14.44
N LEU A 14 5.74 -5.32 -13.15
CA LEU A 14 4.79 -6.30 -12.58
C LEU A 14 3.41 -6.19 -13.20
N ALA A 15 2.93 -4.97 -13.46
CA ALA A 15 1.62 -4.73 -14.05
C ALA A 15 1.53 -5.27 -15.48
N ASP A 16 2.60 -5.20 -16.26
CA ASP A 16 2.68 -5.80 -17.61
C ASP A 16 2.61 -7.34 -17.55
N HIS A 17 3.00 -7.94 -16.42
CA HIS A 17 2.95 -9.38 -16.17
C HIS A 17 1.85 -9.78 -15.19
N ALA A 18 0.82 -8.95 -15.00
CA ALA A 18 -0.23 -9.12 -13.98
C ALA A 18 -0.91 -10.49 -14.04
N GLU A 19 -1.19 -11.04 -15.21
CA GLU A 19 -1.84 -12.37 -15.31
C GLU A 19 -0.91 -13.48 -14.83
N SER A 20 0.37 -13.47 -15.23
CA SER A 20 1.36 -14.44 -14.79
C SER A 20 1.60 -14.35 -13.28
N PHE A 21 1.66 -13.13 -12.77
CA PHE A 21 1.74 -12.86 -11.33
C PHE A 21 0.56 -13.48 -10.57
N CYS A 22 -0.66 -13.24 -11.04
CA CYS A 22 -1.86 -13.80 -10.41
C CYS A 22 -1.88 -15.33 -10.44
N ARG A 23 -1.46 -15.95 -11.55
CA ARG A 23 -1.38 -17.41 -11.66
C ARG A 23 -0.38 -18.01 -10.66
N GLN A 24 0.74 -17.33 -10.41
CA GLN A 24 1.78 -17.81 -9.49
C GLN A 24 1.41 -17.62 -8.02
N TYR A 25 0.96 -16.42 -7.64
CA TYR A 25 0.75 -16.08 -6.23
C TYR A 25 -0.69 -16.30 -5.76
N PHE A 26 -1.66 -16.34 -6.68
CA PHE A 26 -3.10 -16.51 -6.40
C PHE A 26 -3.72 -17.60 -7.27
N PRO A 27 -3.23 -18.86 -7.18
CA PRO A 27 -3.67 -19.96 -8.07
C PRO A 27 -5.15 -20.32 -7.90
N GLU A 28 -5.74 -20.09 -6.71
CA GLU A 28 -7.17 -20.35 -6.44
C GLU A 28 -8.10 -19.29 -7.06
N GLY A 29 -7.51 -18.22 -7.61
CA GLY A 29 -8.25 -17.19 -8.32
C GLY A 29 -8.65 -17.65 -9.73
N ARG A 30 -9.52 -16.87 -10.36
CA ARG A 30 -9.98 -17.09 -11.74
C ARG A 30 -10.00 -15.82 -12.54
N LYS A 31 -9.70 -15.95 -13.82
CA LYS A 31 -9.80 -14.83 -14.76
C LYS A 31 -11.28 -14.59 -15.12
N LEU A 32 -11.73 -13.36 -14.98
CA LEU A 32 -13.04 -12.90 -15.40
C LEU A 32 -12.88 -11.61 -16.22
N GLY A 33 -12.91 -11.73 -17.54
CA GLY A 33 -12.62 -10.60 -18.42
C GLY A 33 -11.24 -10.00 -18.16
N ASN A 34 -11.19 -8.72 -17.82
CA ASN A 34 -9.94 -7.98 -17.52
C ASN A 34 -9.51 -8.07 -16.05
N TYR A 35 -10.12 -8.94 -15.27
CA TYR A 35 -9.84 -9.08 -13.86
C TYR A 35 -9.45 -10.50 -13.48
N TRP A 36 -8.61 -10.61 -12.46
CA TRP A 36 -8.40 -11.83 -11.70
C TRP A 36 -9.15 -11.71 -10.39
N GLN A 37 -10.03 -12.66 -10.09
CA GLN A 37 -10.82 -12.67 -8.87
C GLN A 37 -10.34 -13.77 -7.94
N VAL A 38 -10.17 -13.44 -6.66
CA VAL A 38 -9.77 -14.31 -5.56
C VAL A 38 -10.49 -13.88 -4.28
N GLY A 39 -10.42 -14.64 -3.22
CA GLY A 39 -11.16 -14.36 -1.98
C GLY A 39 -10.58 -13.20 -1.19
N ASP A 40 -9.27 -13.17 -1.03
CA ASP A 40 -8.56 -12.19 -0.20
C ASP A 40 -7.07 -12.10 -0.56
N THR A 41 -6.33 -11.28 0.16
CA THR A 41 -4.88 -11.09 -0.01
C THR A 41 -4.07 -12.35 0.36
N SER A 42 -4.62 -13.27 1.16
CA SER A 42 -4.00 -14.57 1.44
C SER A 42 -4.12 -15.57 0.29
N GLY A 43 -4.94 -15.26 -0.73
CA GLY A 43 -5.17 -16.11 -1.88
C GLY A 43 -6.26 -17.16 -1.64
N ALA A 44 -7.11 -16.99 -0.65
CA ALA A 44 -8.22 -17.89 -0.39
C ALA A 44 -9.22 -17.92 -1.55
N LYS A 45 -9.95 -19.02 -1.68
CA LYS A 45 -10.98 -19.18 -2.70
C LYS A 45 -12.14 -18.20 -2.46
N GLY A 46 -12.50 -17.42 -3.46
CA GLY A 46 -13.56 -16.42 -3.34
C GLY A 46 -13.61 -15.44 -4.51
N GLN A 47 -14.25 -14.28 -4.33
CA GLN A 47 -14.47 -13.29 -5.38
C GLN A 47 -14.39 -11.84 -4.86
N SER A 48 -14.07 -11.62 -3.59
CA SER A 48 -14.08 -10.29 -2.99
C SER A 48 -12.90 -9.43 -3.44
N LEU A 49 -11.74 -10.01 -3.72
CA LEU A 49 -10.58 -9.31 -4.21
C LEU A 49 -10.52 -9.40 -5.74
N ALA A 50 -10.45 -8.25 -6.40
CA ALA A 50 -10.33 -8.14 -7.85
C ALA A 50 -9.03 -7.42 -8.23
N ILE A 51 -8.20 -8.09 -9.04
CA ILE A 51 -6.94 -7.56 -9.56
C ILE A 51 -7.13 -7.26 -11.04
N ARG A 52 -6.79 -6.07 -11.48
CA ARG A 52 -6.90 -5.64 -12.87
C ARG A 52 -5.72 -6.15 -13.70
N LEU A 53 -6.01 -6.92 -14.75
CA LEU A 53 -4.99 -7.53 -15.62
C LEU A 53 -4.54 -6.62 -16.75
N GLN A 54 -5.37 -5.68 -17.19
CA GLN A 54 -5.08 -4.80 -18.32
C GLN A 54 -5.40 -3.34 -17.98
N ALA A 55 -4.58 -2.43 -18.48
CA ALA A 55 -4.86 -1.00 -18.34
C ALA A 55 -6.14 -0.61 -19.10
N GLN A 56 -6.89 0.30 -18.53
CA GLN A 56 -8.06 0.94 -19.15
C GLN A 56 -7.97 2.45 -18.94
N VAL A 57 -8.79 3.22 -19.67
CA VAL A 57 -8.81 4.68 -19.55
C VAL A 57 -8.94 5.10 -18.08
N GLY A 58 -7.93 5.82 -17.58
CA GLY A 58 -7.86 6.32 -16.22
C GLY A 58 -7.54 5.28 -15.12
N ARG A 59 -7.26 4.01 -15.48
CA ARG A 59 -6.95 2.95 -14.51
C ARG A 59 -5.80 2.07 -15.00
N LYS A 60 -4.78 1.91 -14.15
CA LYS A 60 -3.57 1.13 -14.46
C LYS A 60 -3.83 -0.38 -14.32
N ALA A 61 -3.14 -1.20 -15.13
CA ALA A 61 -3.01 -2.62 -14.87
C ALA A 61 -2.31 -2.83 -13.51
N GLY A 62 -2.49 -3.99 -12.89
CA GLY A 62 -1.90 -4.32 -11.61
C GLY A 62 -2.56 -3.65 -10.39
N SER A 63 -3.55 -2.78 -10.59
CA SER A 63 -4.32 -2.25 -9.45
C SER A 63 -5.30 -3.30 -8.93
N TRP A 64 -5.42 -3.41 -7.63
CA TRP A 64 -6.37 -4.33 -6.99
C TRP A 64 -7.26 -3.62 -5.98
N GLN A 65 -8.38 -4.25 -5.68
CA GLN A 65 -9.30 -3.82 -4.62
C GLN A 65 -9.98 -5.04 -4.01
N ASP A 66 -10.03 -5.08 -2.69
CA ASP A 66 -10.86 -6.01 -1.93
C ASP A 66 -12.18 -5.31 -1.54
N PHE A 67 -13.28 -5.84 -2.05
CA PHE A 67 -14.62 -5.29 -1.78
C PHE A 67 -15.16 -5.70 -0.41
N ALA A 68 -14.55 -6.67 0.27
CA ALA A 68 -14.95 -7.08 1.62
C ALA A 68 -14.33 -6.18 2.69
N THR A 69 -13.06 -5.81 2.55
CA THR A 69 -12.33 -4.96 3.51
C THR A 69 -12.28 -3.50 3.09
N GLY A 70 -12.44 -3.21 1.79
CA GLY A 70 -12.27 -1.88 1.22
C GLY A 70 -10.81 -1.50 0.93
N GLU A 71 -9.88 -2.41 1.15
CA GLU A 71 -8.46 -2.21 0.88
C GLU A 71 -8.16 -2.20 -0.62
N TYR A 72 -7.14 -1.47 -1.02
CA TYR A 72 -6.70 -1.36 -2.40
C TYR A 72 -5.21 -1.01 -2.49
N GLY A 73 -4.61 -1.29 -3.62
CA GLY A 73 -3.20 -1.01 -3.83
C GLY A 73 -2.70 -1.42 -5.22
N ASP A 74 -1.37 -1.58 -5.34
CA ASP A 74 -0.71 -2.12 -6.51
C ASP A 74 -0.21 -3.56 -6.28
N LEU A 75 0.46 -4.17 -7.28
CA LEU A 75 0.95 -5.54 -7.15
C LEU A 75 2.10 -5.69 -6.15
N ILE A 76 2.82 -4.63 -5.82
CA ILE A 76 3.86 -4.67 -4.79
C ILE A 76 3.21 -4.74 -3.41
N ASP A 77 2.17 -3.94 -3.17
CA ASP A 77 1.39 -3.98 -1.93
C ASP A 77 0.75 -5.35 -1.76
N LEU A 78 0.13 -5.87 -2.83
CA LEU A 78 -0.51 -7.18 -2.81
C LEU A 78 0.48 -8.33 -2.55
N LEU A 79 1.68 -8.26 -3.13
CA LEU A 79 2.75 -9.21 -2.87
C LEU A 79 3.23 -9.13 -1.42
N HIS A 80 3.33 -7.93 -0.87
CA HIS A 80 3.71 -7.71 0.53
C HIS A 80 2.71 -8.38 1.48
N GLU A 81 1.43 -8.15 1.28
CA GLU A 81 0.35 -8.79 2.03
C GLU A 81 0.38 -10.32 1.87
N ARG A 82 0.59 -10.81 0.65
CA ARG A 82 0.64 -12.25 0.34
C ARG A 82 1.80 -12.96 1.02
N LEU A 83 2.96 -12.32 1.14
CA LEU A 83 4.14 -12.87 1.80
C LEU A 83 4.06 -12.77 3.34
N GLY A 84 3.14 -11.99 3.87
CA GLY A 84 2.97 -11.81 5.31
C GLY A 84 4.06 -10.95 5.94
N SER A 85 4.55 -11.33 7.14
CA SER A 85 5.47 -10.54 7.96
C SER A 85 6.89 -10.36 7.38
N VAL A 86 7.03 -10.17 6.08
CA VAL A 86 8.32 -9.89 5.43
C VAL A 86 8.58 -8.38 5.37
N THR A 87 9.83 -8.00 5.23
CA THR A 87 10.19 -6.59 5.04
C THR A 87 9.92 -6.16 3.58
N LEU A 88 9.65 -4.86 3.36
CA LEU A 88 9.51 -4.30 2.01
C LEU A 88 10.71 -4.65 1.11
N LYS A 89 11.92 -4.74 1.68
CA LYS A 89 13.13 -5.15 0.95
C LYS A 89 13.02 -6.59 0.41
N GLU A 90 12.44 -7.48 1.18
CA GLU A 90 12.22 -8.88 0.77
C GLU A 90 11.12 -8.97 -0.28
N THR A 91 10.03 -8.20 -0.12
CA THR A 91 8.99 -8.07 -1.14
C THR A 91 9.56 -7.58 -2.49
N LEU A 92 10.38 -6.53 -2.47
CA LEU A 92 11.02 -6.01 -3.68
C LEU A 92 12.03 -7.00 -4.29
N ARG A 93 12.70 -7.81 -3.48
CA ARG A 93 13.57 -8.87 -3.97
C ARG A 93 12.77 -9.97 -4.66
N GLU A 94 11.66 -10.39 -4.06
CA GLU A 94 10.77 -11.37 -4.64
C GLU A 94 10.14 -10.87 -5.95
N ALA A 95 9.69 -9.61 -5.99
CA ALA A 95 9.17 -8.98 -7.19
C ALA A 95 10.19 -9.00 -8.35
N ARG A 96 11.47 -8.70 -8.08
CA ARG A 96 12.54 -8.79 -9.08
C ARG A 96 12.84 -10.23 -9.49
N SER A 97 12.80 -11.16 -8.55
CA SER A 97 12.99 -12.59 -8.83
C SER A 97 11.88 -13.10 -9.75
N PHE A 98 10.65 -12.68 -9.53
CA PHE A 98 9.50 -13.00 -10.40
C PHE A 98 9.70 -12.50 -11.85
N LEU A 99 10.25 -11.30 -12.02
CA LEU A 99 10.54 -10.72 -13.34
C LEU A 99 11.80 -11.32 -14.01
N GLY A 100 12.48 -12.26 -13.36
CA GLY A 100 13.71 -12.87 -13.87
C GLY A 100 14.94 -11.96 -13.76
N GLU A 101 14.85 -10.87 -13.02
CA GLU A 101 16.01 -10.05 -12.72
C GLU A 101 16.92 -10.77 -11.74
N ALA A 102 18.21 -10.93 -12.10
CA ALA A 102 19.18 -11.53 -11.21
C ALA A 102 19.22 -10.79 -9.86
N PRO A 103 19.26 -11.51 -8.72
CA PRO A 103 19.30 -10.87 -7.42
C PRO A 103 20.52 -9.94 -7.36
N CYS A 104 20.29 -8.65 -7.25
CA CYS A 104 21.34 -7.68 -7.04
C CYS A 104 22.08 -8.06 -5.76
N PRO A 105 23.43 -8.29 -5.78
CA PRO A 105 24.17 -8.64 -4.59
C PRO A 105 23.89 -7.58 -3.52
N ALA A 106 23.53 -8.05 -2.34
CA ALA A 106 23.23 -7.20 -1.20
C ALA A 106 24.46 -6.35 -0.88
N VAL A 107 24.49 -5.10 -1.29
CA VAL A 107 25.43 -4.12 -0.74
C VAL A 107 25.06 -4.01 0.74
N PRO A 108 26.01 -4.26 1.68
CA PRO A 108 25.74 -4.06 3.09
C PRO A 108 25.31 -2.60 3.28
N ARG A 109 24.04 -2.35 3.47
CA ARG A 109 23.59 -1.04 3.92
C ARG A 109 23.80 -1.01 5.41
N ASP A 110 24.67 -0.09 5.81
CA ASP A 110 24.84 0.34 7.18
C ASP A 110 23.46 0.47 7.83
N THR A 111 23.14 -0.41 8.75
CA THR A 111 21.84 -0.50 9.45
C THR A 111 21.51 0.77 10.27
N GLN A 112 22.43 1.74 10.30
CA GLN A 112 22.25 3.03 10.98
C GLN A 112 21.53 4.09 10.13
N ARG A 113 21.17 3.80 8.84
CA ARG A 113 20.47 4.79 7.99
C ARG A 113 18.95 4.61 7.95
N ALA A 114 18.40 3.57 8.57
CA ALA A 114 16.96 3.28 8.56
C ALA A 114 16.11 4.20 9.46
N GLU A 115 16.73 5.05 10.29
CA GLU A 115 16.02 5.92 11.23
C GLU A 115 16.23 7.43 11.02
N ARG A 116 16.83 7.85 9.91
CA ARG A 116 16.80 9.28 9.58
C ARG A 116 15.55 9.57 8.77
N PRO A 117 14.52 10.19 9.36
CA PRO A 117 13.40 10.67 8.57
C PRO A 117 13.94 11.62 7.50
N ASP A 118 13.57 11.38 6.25
CA ASP A 118 13.91 12.28 5.14
C ASP A 118 13.63 13.73 5.55
N ALA A 119 14.48 14.67 5.12
CA ALA A 119 14.31 16.09 5.46
C ALA A 119 12.91 16.62 5.09
N ALA A 120 12.27 16.01 4.07
CA ALA A 120 10.88 16.28 3.70
C ALA A 120 9.90 15.73 4.73
N SER A 121 10.16 14.54 5.28
CA SER A 121 9.35 13.92 6.35
C SER A 121 9.48 14.71 7.65
N SER A 122 10.69 15.12 8.03
CA SER A 122 10.94 15.96 9.20
C SER A 122 10.22 17.31 9.11
N LYS A 123 10.21 17.94 7.94
CA LYS A 123 9.46 19.20 7.69
C LYS A 123 7.96 18.99 7.79
N ARG A 124 7.43 17.87 7.29
CA ARG A 124 6.00 17.53 7.40
C ARG A 124 5.59 17.31 8.86
N ILE A 125 6.40 16.57 9.63
CA ILE A 125 6.15 16.32 11.05
C ILE A 125 6.22 17.63 11.84
N ALA A 126 7.22 18.48 11.59
CA ALA A 126 7.34 19.79 12.24
C ALA A 126 6.14 20.69 11.93
N ARG A 127 5.68 20.71 10.66
CA ARG A 127 4.48 21.43 10.24
C ARG A 127 3.21 20.90 10.93
N ALA A 128 3.05 19.58 10.97
CA ALA A 128 1.92 18.94 11.65
C ALA A 128 1.90 19.26 13.15
N ARG A 129 3.05 19.19 13.83
CA ARG A 129 3.19 19.58 15.24
C ARG A 129 2.85 21.05 15.47
N LYS A 130 3.30 21.93 14.58
CA LYS A 130 2.99 23.37 14.66
C LYS A 130 1.49 23.64 14.49
N LEU A 131 0.83 22.98 13.53
CA LEU A 131 -0.61 23.08 13.32
C LEU A 131 -1.38 22.53 14.53
N PHE A 132 -0.96 21.39 15.07
CA PHE A 132 -1.57 20.82 16.27
C PHE A 132 -1.41 21.72 17.48
N ALA A 133 -0.23 22.33 17.69
CA ALA A 133 0.01 23.24 18.79
C ALA A 133 -0.78 24.56 18.68
N ALA A 134 -1.01 25.04 17.45
CA ALA A 134 -1.80 26.24 17.17
C ALA A 134 -3.31 25.97 17.29
N GLY A 135 -3.76 24.72 17.17
CA GLY A 135 -5.16 24.34 17.31
C GLY A 135 -5.65 24.49 18.74
N LYS A 136 -6.88 24.99 18.91
CA LYS A 136 -7.54 25.09 20.20
C LYS A 136 -8.13 23.74 20.63
N PRO A 137 -8.25 23.45 21.94
CA PRO A 137 -8.99 22.28 22.40
C PRO A 137 -10.40 22.28 21.82
N VAL A 138 -10.90 21.12 21.44
CA VAL A 138 -12.24 21.00 20.80
C VAL A 138 -13.39 21.36 21.72
N PHE A 139 -13.17 21.35 23.04
CA PHE A 139 -14.21 21.66 24.01
C PHE A 139 -14.74 23.09 23.89
N GLY A 140 -16.06 23.25 23.91
CA GLY A 140 -16.71 24.57 23.77
C GLY A 140 -16.71 25.12 22.33
N THR A 141 -16.40 24.32 21.33
CA THR A 141 -16.44 24.71 19.91
C THR A 141 -17.63 24.11 19.18
N LEU A 142 -17.96 24.67 18.00
CA LEU A 142 -18.99 24.10 17.12
C LEU A 142 -18.70 22.64 16.74
N ALA A 143 -17.43 22.28 16.64
CA ALA A 143 -17.04 20.89 16.39
C ALA A 143 -17.44 19.95 17.55
N ALA A 144 -17.29 20.41 18.80
CA ALA A 144 -17.72 19.64 19.97
C ALA A 144 -19.25 19.46 19.97
N THR A 145 -20.01 20.51 19.68
CA THR A 145 -21.46 20.44 19.58
C THR A 145 -21.93 19.49 18.49
N TYR A 146 -21.29 19.54 17.33
CA TYR A 146 -21.58 18.62 16.23
C TYR A 146 -21.30 17.16 16.60
N LEU A 147 -20.14 16.86 17.21
CA LEU A 147 -19.77 15.51 17.62
C LEU A 147 -20.71 14.96 18.70
N GLN A 148 -21.10 15.80 19.67
CA GLN A 148 -22.08 15.43 20.69
C GLN A 148 -23.44 15.12 20.10
N GLY A 149 -23.92 15.94 19.12
CA GLY A 149 -25.16 15.69 18.39
C GLY A 149 -25.14 14.37 17.59
N ARG A 150 -23.96 13.85 17.27
CA ARG A 150 -23.75 12.54 16.66
C ARG A 150 -23.55 11.38 17.65
N GLY A 151 -23.71 11.64 18.94
CA GLY A 151 -23.52 10.63 19.99
C GLY A 151 -22.08 10.38 20.41
N ILE A 152 -21.10 11.17 19.89
CA ILE A 152 -19.70 11.06 20.27
C ILE A 152 -19.46 11.95 21.50
N THR A 153 -19.61 11.38 22.70
CA THR A 153 -19.53 12.11 23.96
C THR A 153 -18.11 12.14 24.56
N ARG A 154 -17.23 11.19 24.20
CA ARG A 154 -15.84 11.15 24.66
C ARG A 154 -14.93 11.88 23.66
N LEU A 155 -14.65 13.13 23.95
CA LEU A 155 -13.72 13.95 23.19
C LEU A 155 -12.35 13.92 23.85
N GLY A 156 -11.36 13.26 23.20
CA GLY A 156 -10.01 13.13 23.73
C GLY A 156 -9.17 14.41 23.53
N PRO A 157 -8.05 14.56 24.29
CA PRO A 157 -7.17 15.74 24.21
C PRO A 157 -6.44 15.85 22.85
N ALA A 158 -6.47 14.82 22.03
CA ALA A 158 -5.89 14.79 20.71
C ALA A 158 -6.77 15.52 19.66
N LEU A 159 -8.02 15.88 19.99
CA LEU A 159 -8.88 16.64 19.09
C LEU A 159 -8.62 18.13 19.25
N ARG A 160 -8.32 18.78 18.12
CA ARG A 160 -8.09 20.21 18.01
C ARG A 160 -9.07 20.84 17.01
N TYR A 161 -9.37 22.13 17.23
CA TYR A 161 -10.24 22.93 16.38
C TYR A 161 -9.50 24.16 15.88
#